data_ab53ab0f24be76a39a12782145c73d5f
#
_entry.id   ab53ab0f24be76a39a12782145c73d5f
#
_cell.length_a   1.000
_cell.length_b   1.000
_cell.length_c   1.000
_cell.angle_alpha   90.00
_cell.angle_beta   90.00
_cell.angle_gamma   90.00
#
_symmetry.space_group_name_H-M   'P 1'
#
loop_
_entity.id
_entity.type
_entity.pdbx_description
1 polymer ?
#
loop_
_entity_poly.entity_id
_entity_poly.type
_entity_poly.pdbx_seq_one_letter_code
_entity_poly.pdbx_strand_id
1 'polypeptide(L)'
;RLVVHLGMTGQFTVTPAGEPVADHTHLVFDLDGGTHQLRFRDIRRFGSAELFPSAAAVADYLADKLGPEPDALDPVSFAAAVRASKRTLKAILLDQTVVAGVGNIYADEALHRAGL
;
A
#
# COMPACT_ATOMS: atom_id res chain seq x y z
N ARG A 1 -2.54 14.49 -8.38
CA ARG A 1 -2.52 13.52 -7.26
C ARG A 1 -1.27 12.67 -7.34
N LEU A 2 -0.68 12.35 -6.20
CA LEU A 2 0.49 11.47 -6.11
C LEU A 2 0.06 10.16 -5.43
N VAL A 3 0.35 9.04 -6.07
CA VAL A 3 0.21 7.69 -5.50
C VAL A 3 1.60 7.17 -5.20
N VAL A 4 1.83 6.73 -3.97
CA VAL A 4 3.11 6.18 -3.53
C VAL A 4 2.90 4.78 -2.99
N HIS A 5 3.65 3.83 -3.52
CA HIS A 5 3.77 2.48 -3.00
C HIS A 5 5.13 2.36 -2.31
N LEU A 6 5.15 2.08 -1.02
CA LEU A 6 6.39 2.10 -0.23
C LEU A 6 7.28 0.86 -0.45
N GLY A 7 6.73 -0.20 -1.02
CA GLY A 7 7.45 -1.47 -1.12
C GLY A 7 7.77 -2.02 0.26
N MET A 8 8.97 -2.59 0.41
CA MET A 8 9.40 -3.20 1.68
C MET A 8 10.21 -2.26 2.58
N THR A 9 10.93 -1.29 2.01
CA THR A 9 11.86 -0.42 2.74
C THR A 9 11.61 1.07 2.50
N GLY A 10 10.59 1.39 1.71
CA GLY A 10 10.21 2.77 1.42
C GLY A 10 9.70 3.50 2.65
N GLN A 11 10.16 4.73 2.80
CA GLN A 11 9.74 5.66 3.83
C GLN A 11 9.32 6.97 3.17
N PHE A 12 8.20 7.50 3.60
CA PHE A 12 7.67 8.77 3.10
C PHE A 12 7.47 9.69 4.31
N THR A 13 8.39 10.63 4.50
CA THR A 13 8.50 11.41 5.73
C THR A 13 8.52 12.90 5.46
N VAL A 14 7.94 13.68 6.36
CA VAL A 14 8.08 15.14 6.39
C VAL A 14 9.24 15.49 7.31
N THR A 15 10.18 16.26 6.81
CA THR A 15 11.37 16.74 7.55
C THR A 15 11.58 18.23 7.35
N PRO A 16 12.21 18.95 8.30
CA PRO A 16 12.67 20.33 8.07
C PRO A 16 13.60 20.41 6.84
N ALA A 17 13.42 21.44 6.01
CA ALA A 17 14.20 21.59 4.78
C ALA A 17 15.72 21.73 5.01
N GLY A 18 16.13 22.24 6.20
CA GLY A 18 17.54 22.38 6.57
C GLY A 18 18.21 21.07 7.01
N GLU A 19 17.48 19.98 7.19
CA GLU A 19 18.07 18.70 7.54
C GLU A 19 18.79 18.07 6.34
N PRO A 20 19.95 17.43 6.54
CA PRO A 20 20.65 16.71 5.47
C PRO A 20 19.76 15.67 4.81
N VAL A 21 19.88 15.55 3.49
CA VAL A 21 19.18 14.51 2.75
C VAL A 21 19.88 13.17 2.96
N ALA A 22 19.16 12.19 3.51
CA ALA A 22 19.70 10.86 3.77
C ALA A 22 19.99 10.09 2.46
N ASP A 23 20.95 9.16 2.51
CA ASP A 23 21.22 8.25 1.40
C ASP A 23 19.96 7.48 0.99
N HIS A 24 19.85 7.17 -0.30
CA HIS A 24 18.70 6.49 -0.91
C HIS A 24 17.40 7.31 -0.90
N THR A 25 17.44 8.62 -0.73
CA THR A 25 16.32 9.52 -0.97
C THR A 25 16.20 9.76 -2.48
N HIS A 26 15.06 9.41 -3.05
CA HIS A 26 14.84 9.44 -4.51
C HIS A 26 13.95 10.59 -4.96
N LEU A 27 13.04 11.05 -4.09
CA LEU A 27 12.15 12.18 -4.35
C LEU A 27 12.15 13.13 -3.16
N VAL A 28 12.12 14.41 -3.46
CA VAL A 28 12.00 15.49 -2.49
C VAL A 28 10.98 16.49 -3.04
N PHE A 29 9.99 16.83 -2.22
CA PHE A 29 8.99 17.85 -2.54
C PHE A 29 9.05 18.93 -1.49
N ASP A 30 9.21 20.19 -1.88
CA ASP A 30 9.14 21.31 -0.97
C ASP A 30 7.69 21.57 -0.53
N LEU A 31 7.52 21.76 0.77
CA LEU A 31 6.25 22.05 1.43
C LEU A 31 6.34 23.40 2.14
N ASP A 32 5.19 24.02 2.40
CA ASP A 32 5.04 25.20 3.26
C ASP A 32 6.00 26.35 2.91
N GLY A 33 6.13 26.65 1.60
CA GLY A 33 7.03 27.69 1.12
C GLY A 33 8.52 27.37 1.29
N GLY A 34 8.86 26.07 1.41
CA GLY A 34 10.27 25.61 1.51
C GLY A 34 10.77 25.46 2.95
N THR A 35 9.90 25.53 3.96
CA THR A 35 10.28 25.29 5.36
C THR A 35 10.40 23.80 5.70
N HIS A 36 9.60 22.97 5.04
CA HIS A 36 9.61 21.51 5.19
C HIS A 36 9.74 20.83 3.84
N GLN A 37 10.12 19.56 3.88
CA GLN A 37 10.20 18.71 2.70
C GLN A 37 9.52 17.37 2.97
N LEU A 38 8.77 16.88 1.97
CA LEU A 38 8.29 15.53 1.92
C LEU A 38 9.31 14.70 1.15
N ARG A 39 9.92 13.72 1.81
CA ARG A 39 11.02 12.93 1.27
C ARG A 39 10.63 11.47 1.11
N PHE A 40 10.88 10.91 -0.07
CA PHE A 40 10.73 9.48 -0.34
C PHE A 40 12.11 8.83 -0.36
N ARG A 41 12.36 7.99 0.63
CA ARG A 41 13.60 7.23 0.78
C ARG A 41 13.28 5.74 0.63
N ASP A 42 14.04 5.02 -0.20
CA ASP A 42 13.86 3.57 -0.39
C ASP A 42 15.19 2.89 -0.74
N ILE A 43 15.73 2.15 0.21
CA ILE A 43 17.05 1.49 0.09
C ILE A 43 17.02 0.43 -0.99
N ARG A 44 15.95 -0.35 -1.08
CA ARG A 44 15.82 -1.49 -2.02
C ARG A 44 15.21 -1.10 -3.36
N ARG A 45 14.65 0.09 -3.48
CA ARG A 45 14.01 0.62 -4.69
C ARG A 45 12.87 -0.25 -5.22
N PHE A 46 12.10 -0.86 -4.32
CA PHE A 46 10.90 -1.64 -4.65
C PHE A 46 9.62 -0.80 -4.59
N GLY A 47 9.72 0.40 -4.05
CA GLY A 47 8.64 1.37 -4.06
C GLY A 47 8.48 2.05 -5.41
N SER A 48 7.35 2.71 -5.58
CA SER A 48 7.05 3.54 -6.74
C SER A 48 6.33 4.82 -6.35
N ALA A 49 6.41 5.82 -7.20
CA ALA A 49 5.66 7.06 -7.07
C ALA A 49 5.14 7.45 -8.45
N GLU A 50 3.84 7.65 -8.57
CA GLU A 50 3.16 7.96 -9.84
C GLU A 50 2.28 9.19 -9.67
N LEU A 51 2.33 10.08 -10.66
CA LEU A 51 1.58 11.34 -10.65
C LEU A 51 0.35 11.23 -11.57
N PHE A 52 -0.81 11.57 -11.02
CA PHE A 52 -2.10 11.53 -11.71
C PHE A 52 -2.74 12.92 -11.81
N PRO A 53 -3.44 13.22 -12.91
CA PRO A 53 -4.06 14.53 -13.13
C PRO A 53 -5.25 14.79 -12.20
N SER A 54 -5.95 13.75 -11.76
CA SER A 54 -7.17 13.88 -10.97
C SER A 54 -7.38 12.75 -9.97
N ALA A 55 -8.31 12.91 -9.03
CA ALA A 55 -8.73 11.83 -8.14
C ALA A 55 -9.44 10.70 -8.91
N ALA A 56 -10.20 11.02 -9.97
CA ALA A 56 -10.83 10.01 -10.82
C ALA A 56 -9.78 9.12 -11.49
N ALA A 57 -8.70 9.71 -12.05
CA ALA A 57 -7.61 8.93 -12.64
C ALA A 57 -6.89 8.02 -11.62
N VAL A 58 -6.81 8.43 -10.35
CA VAL A 58 -6.30 7.55 -9.27
C VAL A 58 -7.28 6.41 -9.00
N ALA A 59 -8.58 6.70 -8.90
CA ALA A 59 -9.59 5.68 -8.68
C ALA A 59 -9.59 4.62 -9.78
N ASP A 60 -9.55 5.04 -11.04
CA ASP A 60 -9.47 4.14 -12.21
C ASP A 60 -8.19 3.29 -12.17
N TYR A 61 -7.05 3.90 -11.82
CA TYR A 61 -5.77 3.19 -11.70
C TYR A 61 -5.78 2.11 -10.60
N LEU A 62 -6.47 2.37 -9.49
CA LEU A 62 -6.54 1.45 -8.35
C LEU A 62 -7.66 0.41 -8.47
N ALA A 63 -8.68 0.63 -9.30
CA ALA A 63 -9.87 -0.21 -9.40
C ALA A 63 -9.56 -1.70 -9.67
N ASP A 64 -8.56 -1.97 -10.52
CA ASP A 64 -8.14 -3.34 -10.85
C ASP A 64 -7.02 -3.87 -9.95
N LYS A 65 -6.51 -3.05 -9.03
CA LYS A 65 -5.34 -3.38 -8.20
C LYS A 65 -5.69 -3.62 -6.74
N LEU A 66 -6.77 -3.00 -6.27
CA LEU A 66 -7.20 -3.06 -4.89
C LEU A 66 -8.66 -3.52 -4.78
N GLY A 67 -8.89 -4.56 -4.03
CA GLY A 67 -10.20 -4.98 -3.57
C GLY A 67 -10.70 -4.11 -2.40
N PRO A 68 -11.80 -4.52 -1.75
CA PRO A 68 -12.29 -3.83 -0.55
C PRO A 68 -11.28 -3.94 0.59
N GLU A 69 -11.28 -2.93 1.47
CA GLU A 69 -10.57 -3.02 2.74
C GLU A 69 -11.27 -4.00 3.70
N PRO A 70 -10.58 -4.55 4.72
CA PRO A 70 -11.14 -5.58 5.60
C PRO A 70 -12.46 -5.21 6.29
N ASP A 71 -12.66 -3.95 6.64
CA ASP A 71 -13.87 -3.44 7.28
C ASP A 71 -15.05 -3.29 6.31
N ALA A 72 -14.77 -3.17 5.02
CA ALA A 72 -15.77 -3.12 3.94
C ALA A 72 -15.98 -4.48 3.27
N LEU A 73 -15.26 -5.53 3.71
CA LEU A 73 -15.31 -6.85 3.10
C LEU A 73 -16.63 -7.57 3.45
N ASP A 74 -17.40 -7.94 2.43
CA ASP A 74 -18.58 -8.77 2.65
C ASP A 74 -18.18 -10.25 2.89
N PRO A 75 -18.50 -10.82 4.07
CA PRO A 75 -18.11 -12.19 4.41
C PRO A 75 -18.63 -13.25 3.43
N VAL A 76 -19.80 -13.04 2.83
CA VAL A 76 -20.40 -14.00 1.88
C VAL A 76 -19.62 -14.01 0.58
N SER A 77 -19.35 -12.84 0.04
CA SER A 77 -18.54 -12.67 -1.18
C SER A 77 -17.11 -13.17 -0.99
N PHE A 78 -16.50 -12.89 0.16
CA PHE A 78 -15.17 -13.41 0.49
C PHE A 78 -15.16 -14.94 0.57
N ALA A 79 -16.12 -15.55 1.26
CA ALA A 79 -16.25 -17.00 1.35
C ALA A 79 -16.47 -17.64 -0.03
N ALA A 80 -17.22 -17.00 -0.92
CA ALA A 80 -17.39 -17.44 -2.30
C ALA A 80 -16.08 -17.40 -3.10
N ALA A 81 -15.31 -16.30 -2.97
CA ALA A 81 -13.99 -16.16 -3.60
C ALA A 81 -13.02 -17.25 -3.11
N VAL A 82 -13.01 -17.53 -1.80
CA VAL A 82 -12.19 -18.60 -1.21
C VAL A 82 -12.55 -19.96 -1.79
N ARG A 83 -13.85 -20.31 -1.85
CA ARG A 83 -14.31 -21.61 -2.37
C ARG A 83 -14.03 -21.78 -3.86
N ALA A 84 -14.07 -20.71 -4.64
CA ALA A 84 -13.77 -20.73 -6.08
C ALA A 84 -12.29 -20.87 -6.39
N SER A 85 -11.41 -20.64 -5.41
CA SER A 85 -9.96 -20.64 -5.60
C SER A 85 -9.34 -21.99 -5.22
N LYS A 86 -8.29 -22.38 -5.97
CA LYS A 86 -7.41 -23.51 -5.62
C LYS A 86 -6.16 -23.08 -4.83
N ARG A 87 -6.00 -21.77 -4.57
CA ARG A 87 -4.87 -21.22 -3.81
C ARG A 87 -5.04 -21.50 -2.31
N THR A 88 -3.95 -21.45 -1.57
CA THR A 88 -4.00 -21.48 -0.11
C THR A 88 -4.75 -20.25 0.42
N LEU A 89 -5.41 -20.37 1.57
CA LEU A 89 -6.16 -19.27 2.17
C LEU A 89 -5.25 -18.06 2.48
N LYS A 90 -4.02 -18.31 2.92
CA LYS A 90 -3.01 -17.25 3.12
C LYS A 90 -2.70 -16.50 1.81
N ALA A 91 -2.56 -17.21 0.70
CA ALA A 91 -2.32 -16.57 -0.60
C ALA A 91 -3.51 -15.72 -1.08
N ILE A 92 -4.73 -16.09 -0.70
CA ILE A 92 -5.94 -15.30 -0.99
C ILE A 92 -5.97 -14.04 -0.12
N LEU A 93 -5.64 -14.16 1.18
CA LEU A 93 -5.57 -13.02 2.11
C LEU A 93 -4.48 -12.00 1.73
N LEU A 94 -3.40 -12.45 1.10
CA LEU A 94 -2.32 -11.57 0.64
C LEU A 94 -2.58 -10.95 -0.73
N ASP A 95 -3.62 -11.38 -1.43
CA ASP A 95 -4.00 -10.84 -2.73
C ASP A 95 -4.77 -9.53 -2.55
N GLN A 96 -4.10 -8.43 -2.83
CA GLN A 96 -4.65 -7.08 -2.66
C GLN A 96 -5.88 -6.81 -3.54
N THR A 97 -6.12 -7.62 -4.57
CA THR A 97 -7.33 -7.53 -5.39
C THR A 97 -8.55 -8.19 -4.74
N VAL A 98 -8.32 -9.09 -3.78
CA VAL A 98 -9.37 -9.78 -3.01
C VAL A 98 -9.69 -9.02 -1.73
N VAL A 99 -8.65 -8.62 -0.99
CA VAL A 99 -8.76 -7.78 0.20
C VAL A 99 -7.55 -6.87 0.31
N ALA A 100 -7.78 -5.57 0.28
CA ALA A 100 -6.71 -4.58 0.32
C ALA A 100 -6.16 -4.39 1.75
N GLY A 101 -4.87 -4.08 1.88
CA GLY A 101 -4.24 -3.70 3.14
C GLY A 101 -3.82 -4.86 4.05
N VAL A 102 -4.10 -6.11 3.69
CA VAL A 102 -3.68 -7.27 4.48
C VAL A 102 -2.27 -7.69 4.06
N GLY A 103 -1.33 -7.64 5.01
CA GLY A 103 0.03 -8.15 4.85
C GLY A 103 0.25 -9.46 5.61
N ASN A 104 1.50 -9.98 5.59
CA ASN A 104 1.84 -11.26 6.22
C ASN A 104 1.43 -11.35 7.69
N ILE A 105 1.68 -10.31 8.48
CA ILE A 105 1.40 -10.31 9.92
C ILE A 105 -0.11 -10.48 10.14
N TYR A 106 -0.93 -9.66 9.50
CA TYR A 106 -2.38 -9.74 9.67
C TYR A 106 -2.99 -11.00 9.05
N ALA A 107 -2.44 -11.52 7.95
CA ALA A 107 -2.87 -12.79 7.39
C ALA A 107 -2.63 -13.94 8.37
N ASP A 108 -1.45 -14.01 9.01
CA ASP A 108 -1.12 -15.06 9.99
C ASP A 108 -1.97 -14.93 11.26
N GLU A 109 -2.17 -13.70 11.76
CA GLU A 109 -3.04 -13.45 12.92
C GLU A 109 -4.50 -13.84 12.65
N ALA A 110 -5.01 -13.52 11.47
CA ALA A 110 -6.39 -13.88 11.10
C ALA A 110 -6.56 -15.41 11.02
N LEU A 111 -5.61 -16.10 10.38
CA LEU A 111 -5.64 -17.56 10.27
C LEU A 111 -5.53 -18.21 11.65
N HIS A 112 -4.59 -17.76 12.49
CA HIS A 112 -4.44 -18.26 13.84
C HIS A 112 -5.72 -18.10 14.68
N ARG A 113 -6.36 -16.93 14.63
CA ARG A 113 -7.63 -16.68 15.33
C ARG A 113 -8.79 -17.51 14.79
N ALA A 114 -8.76 -17.87 13.52
CA ALA A 114 -9.74 -18.76 12.89
C ALA A 114 -9.48 -20.25 13.17
N GLY A 115 -8.36 -20.60 13.84
CA GLY A 115 -7.97 -21.97 14.14
C GLY A 115 -7.43 -22.74 12.93
N LEU A 116 -6.84 -22.04 11.96
CA LEU A 116 -6.32 -22.55 10.70
C LEU A 116 -4.79 -22.45 10.63
#